data_7f62b5feccd9379c9050a738d2083092
#
_entry.id   7f62b5feccd9379c9050a738d2083092
#
_cell.length_a   1.000
_cell.length_b   1.000
_cell.length_c   1.000
_cell.angle_alpha   90.00
_cell.angle_beta   90.00
_cell.angle_gamma   90.00
#
_symmetry.space_group_name_H-M   'P 1'
#
loop_
_entity.id
_entity.type
_entity.pdbx_description
1 polymer ?
#
loop_
_entity_poly.entity_id
_entity_poly.type
_entity_poly.pdbx_seq_one_letter_code
_entity_poly.pdbx_strand_id
1 'polypeptide(L)'
;MEQTDLFGTEKISKILLKLAPPVMLAQLIQALYNIIDSLFVGRYSDSGLTALSIIYPLQLLMIALAVGTGVGINTVMAAKLGVGNEKEADEYAGVGTPLAGFMWLLFAIICWFAMPFYAKMSTNSEVIIHDVIVYGRIVCVFSFGLFLESIWTKVLQSCGDMKTPMTAQIIGAITNIVLDPLLIFGMFGFPKMGIAGAAVATVSGQIMAALIVMKKGFRKSPHRQVYPHHIAKIFQLGIPNILMQSAYTFYILGLNLILATFSDQAVTALGLYYKWQTFFFIPLGAMQTCIVPVISYNYAARNIERCKKTLSASIIFGISLMAL
;
A
#
# COMPACT_ATOMS: atom_id res chain seq x y z
N MET A 1 -14.77 12.67 16.58
CA MET A 1 -15.63 13.85 16.38
C MET A 1 -14.83 15.11 16.00
N GLU A 2 -13.88 15.61 16.78
CA GLU A 2 -13.12 16.84 16.43
C GLU A 2 -12.32 16.80 15.10
N GLN A 3 -11.91 15.62 14.63
CA GLN A 3 -11.07 15.53 13.40
C GLN A 3 -11.89 15.51 12.11
N THR A 4 -13.14 15.07 12.14
CA THR A 4 -14.02 15.06 10.95
C THR A 4 -14.59 16.42 10.62
N ASP A 5 -14.83 17.27 11.60
CA ASP A 5 -15.22 18.67 11.40
C ASP A 5 -14.16 19.49 10.66
N LEU A 6 -12.91 19.04 10.76
CA LEU A 6 -11.78 19.63 10.03
C LEU A 6 -12.06 19.70 8.51
N PHE A 7 -12.62 18.64 7.90
CA PHE A 7 -12.85 18.60 6.44
C PHE A 7 -13.90 19.60 5.97
N GLY A 8 -14.90 19.88 6.82
CA GLY A 8 -16.00 20.79 6.51
C GLY A 8 -15.73 22.27 6.81
N THR A 9 -14.94 22.59 7.83
CA THR A 9 -14.86 23.93 8.40
C THR A 9 -13.51 24.63 8.21
N GLU A 10 -12.38 23.91 8.34
CA GLU A 10 -11.04 24.52 8.29
C GLU A 10 -10.64 25.01 6.89
N LYS A 11 -9.69 25.96 6.82
CA LYS A 11 -9.10 26.41 5.55
C LYS A 11 -8.41 25.25 4.83
N ILE A 12 -8.65 25.10 3.52
CA ILE A 12 -8.13 23.98 2.74
C ILE A 12 -6.61 23.90 2.77
N SER A 13 -5.91 25.01 2.66
CA SER A 13 -4.45 25.05 2.79
C SER A 13 -3.95 24.49 4.12
N LYS A 14 -4.64 24.80 5.22
CA LYS A 14 -4.32 24.29 6.56
C LYS A 14 -4.59 22.78 6.67
N ILE A 15 -5.67 22.30 6.03
CA ILE A 15 -5.96 20.85 5.94
C ILE A 15 -4.84 20.13 5.21
N LEU A 16 -4.47 20.59 4.02
CA LEU A 16 -3.43 19.96 3.21
C LEU A 16 -2.07 19.98 3.93
N LEU A 17 -1.68 21.09 4.53
CA LEU A 17 -0.44 21.20 5.31
C LEU A 17 -0.45 20.33 6.58
N LYS A 18 -1.60 20.00 7.13
CA LYS A 18 -1.73 19.11 8.30
C LYS A 18 -1.69 17.63 7.89
N LEU A 19 -2.30 17.27 6.76
CA LEU A 19 -2.47 15.89 6.33
C LEU A 19 -1.33 15.38 5.45
N ALA A 20 -0.77 16.21 4.56
CA ALA A 20 0.21 15.78 3.57
C ALA A 20 1.58 15.39 4.17
N PRO A 21 2.19 16.15 5.09
CA PRO A 21 3.51 15.80 5.61
C PRO A 21 3.59 14.42 6.26
N PRO A 22 2.63 13.97 7.11
CA PRO A 22 2.64 12.60 7.61
C PRO A 22 2.60 11.54 6.52
N VAL A 23 1.77 11.75 5.48
CA VAL A 23 1.66 10.79 4.36
C VAL A 23 2.93 10.78 3.52
N MET A 24 3.52 11.95 3.24
CA MET A 24 4.79 12.06 2.53
C MET A 24 5.91 11.34 3.29
N LEU A 25 6.00 11.54 4.59
CA LEU A 25 7.01 10.89 5.42
C LEU A 25 6.82 9.37 5.44
N ALA A 26 5.58 8.88 5.56
CA ALA A 26 5.28 7.46 5.48
C ALA A 26 5.74 6.84 4.14
N GLN A 27 5.41 7.49 3.02
CA GLN A 27 5.81 7.03 1.68
C GLN A 27 7.33 7.10 1.47
N LEU A 28 7.98 8.13 1.97
CA LEU A 28 9.45 8.26 1.92
C LEU A 28 10.13 7.11 2.67
N ILE A 29 9.67 6.81 3.88
CA ILE A 29 10.20 5.72 4.69
C ILE A 29 9.94 4.37 4.02
N GLN A 30 8.76 4.20 3.40
CA GLN A 30 8.46 3.01 2.63
C GLN A 30 9.41 2.83 1.42
N ALA A 31 9.71 3.90 0.70
CA ALA A 31 10.67 3.86 -0.41
C ALA A 31 12.09 3.52 0.09
N LEU A 32 12.51 4.10 1.21
CA LEU A 32 13.83 3.87 1.79
C LEU A 32 13.99 2.42 2.28
N TYR A 33 13.01 1.87 3.01
CA TYR A 33 13.16 0.50 3.50
C TYR A 33 13.19 -0.52 2.35
N ASN A 34 12.45 -0.32 1.27
CA ASN A 34 12.52 -1.19 0.08
C ASN A 34 13.92 -1.19 -0.57
N ILE A 35 14.63 -0.05 -0.53
CA ILE A 35 16.01 0.02 -1.01
C ILE A 35 16.95 -0.72 -0.07
N ILE A 36 16.78 -0.54 1.24
CA ILE A 36 17.63 -1.17 2.27
C ILE A 36 17.45 -2.70 2.24
N ASP A 37 16.22 -3.21 2.17
CA ASP A 37 15.92 -4.63 2.02
C ASP A 37 16.62 -5.21 0.78
N SER A 38 16.47 -4.57 -0.38
CA SER A 38 17.15 -4.98 -1.61
C SER A 38 18.69 -4.96 -1.48
N LEU A 39 19.26 -4.01 -0.71
CA LEU A 39 20.69 -3.94 -0.43
C LEU A 39 21.16 -5.12 0.42
N PHE A 40 20.44 -5.50 1.49
CA PHE A 40 20.79 -6.65 2.31
C PHE A 40 20.70 -7.96 1.54
N VAL A 41 19.62 -8.15 0.78
CA VAL A 41 19.46 -9.35 -0.05
C VAL A 41 20.52 -9.42 -1.14
N GLY A 42 20.85 -8.30 -1.82
CA GLY A 42 21.90 -8.27 -2.84
C GLY A 42 23.30 -8.52 -2.28
N ARG A 43 23.57 -8.13 -1.03
CA ARG A 43 24.82 -8.51 -0.35
C ARG A 43 24.88 -9.98 0.05
N TYR A 44 23.74 -10.62 0.21
CA TYR A 44 23.67 -12.04 0.54
C TYR A 44 23.81 -12.92 -0.69
N SER A 45 23.09 -12.61 -1.78
CA SER A 45 23.02 -13.43 -2.98
C SER A 45 22.48 -12.67 -4.19
N ASP A 46 23.16 -12.78 -5.32
CA ASP A 46 22.67 -12.25 -6.61
C ASP A 46 21.38 -12.96 -7.06
N SER A 47 21.28 -14.26 -6.83
CA SER A 47 20.05 -15.02 -7.13
C SER A 47 18.87 -14.54 -6.29
N GLY A 48 19.11 -14.21 -5.02
CA GLY A 48 18.11 -13.62 -4.11
C GLY A 48 17.62 -12.26 -4.60
N LEU A 49 18.53 -11.39 -5.04
CA LEU A 49 18.14 -10.07 -5.58
C LEU A 49 17.32 -10.20 -6.86
N THR A 50 17.68 -11.17 -7.73
CA THR A 50 16.90 -11.49 -8.93
C THR A 50 15.51 -12.03 -8.55
N ALA A 51 15.42 -12.89 -7.53
CA ALA A 51 14.16 -13.42 -7.05
C ALA A 51 13.23 -12.29 -6.52
N LEU A 52 13.76 -11.32 -5.77
CA LEU A 52 13.00 -10.13 -5.34
C LEU A 52 12.44 -9.37 -6.54
N SER A 53 13.25 -9.18 -7.57
CA SER A 53 12.85 -8.46 -8.78
C SER A 53 11.74 -9.19 -9.54
N ILE A 54 11.80 -10.52 -9.60
CA ILE A 54 10.75 -11.35 -10.21
C ILE A 54 9.44 -11.28 -9.41
N ILE A 55 9.50 -11.28 -8.07
CA ILE A 55 8.30 -11.23 -7.21
C ILE A 55 7.70 -9.83 -7.13
N TYR A 56 8.45 -8.78 -7.40
CA TYR A 56 8.01 -7.39 -7.25
C TYR A 56 6.68 -7.07 -7.97
N PRO A 57 6.41 -7.49 -9.23
CA PRO A 57 5.11 -7.27 -9.86
C PRO A 57 3.93 -7.91 -9.11
N LEU A 58 4.12 -9.10 -8.51
CA LEU A 58 3.09 -9.74 -7.69
C LEU A 58 2.84 -8.96 -6.40
N GLN A 59 3.88 -8.40 -5.78
CA GLN A 59 3.73 -7.51 -4.63
C GLN A 59 2.97 -6.23 -4.99
N LEU A 60 3.23 -5.63 -6.16
CA LEU A 60 2.48 -4.47 -6.64
C LEU A 60 1.00 -4.80 -6.87
N LEU A 61 0.67 -5.96 -7.42
CA LEU A 61 -0.70 -6.42 -7.58
C LEU A 61 -1.39 -6.63 -6.24
N MET A 62 -0.70 -7.24 -5.27
CA MET A 62 -1.17 -7.42 -3.90
C MET A 62 -1.49 -6.08 -3.24
N ILE A 63 -0.58 -5.10 -3.37
CA ILE A 63 -0.76 -3.74 -2.86
C ILE A 63 -1.94 -3.05 -3.57
N ALA A 64 -2.07 -3.18 -4.89
CA ALA A 64 -3.18 -2.62 -5.66
C ALA A 64 -4.54 -3.12 -5.16
N LEU A 65 -4.66 -4.42 -4.89
CA LEU A 65 -5.88 -5.03 -4.34
C LEU A 65 -6.19 -4.51 -2.93
N ALA A 66 -5.20 -4.55 -2.03
CA ALA A 66 -5.37 -4.14 -0.63
C ALA A 66 -5.68 -2.63 -0.51
N VAL A 67 -4.83 -1.79 -1.12
CA VAL A 67 -4.96 -0.32 -1.06
C VAL A 67 -6.20 0.14 -1.83
N GLY A 68 -6.46 -0.42 -3.02
CA GLY A 68 -7.61 -0.02 -3.82
C GLY A 68 -8.95 -0.34 -3.14
N THR A 69 -9.07 -1.52 -2.51
CA THR A 69 -10.24 -1.85 -1.66
C THR A 69 -10.36 -0.88 -0.49
N GLY A 70 -9.24 -0.56 0.15
CA GLY A 70 -9.19 0.44 1.22
C GLY A 70 -9.60 1.84 0.77
N VAL A 71 -9.24 2.28 -0.45
CA VAL A 71 -9.69 3.55 -1.04
C VAL A 71 -11.21 3.57 -1.21
N GLY A 72 -11.81 2.44 -1.61
CA GLY A 72 -13.27 2.31 -1.66
C GLY A 72 -13.92 2.55 -0.30
N ILE A 73 -13.40 1.94 0.77
CA ILE A 73 -13.87 2.15 2.15
C ILE A 73 -13.68 3.60 2.57
N ASN A 74 -12.49 4.17 2.36
CA ASN A 74 -12.19 5.56 2.69
C ASN A 74 -13.18 6.53 2.06
N THR A 75 -13.47 6.35 0.78
CA THR A 75 -14.37 7.20 0.01
C THR A 75 -15.79 7.14 0.54
N VAL A 76 -16.34 5.93 0.79
CA VAL A 76 -17.70 5.77 1.33
C VAL A 76 -17.79 6.31 2.76
N MET A 77 -16.83 5.98 3.61
CA MET A 77 -16.82 6.45 4.99
C MET A 77 -16.79 7.98 5.08
N ALA A 78 -15.86 8.61 4.35
CA ALA A 78 -15.77 10.07 4.32
C ALA A 78 -17.07 10.71 3.81
N ALA A 79 -17.72 10.11 2.81
CA ALA A 79 -19.02 10.57 2.32
C ALA A 79 -20.12 10.45 3.38
N LYS A 80 -20.18 9.32 4.13
CA LYS A 80 -21.18 9.13 5.20
C LYS A 80 -20.93 10.07 6.39
N LEU A 81 -19.67 10.31 6.73
CA LEU A 81 -19.32 11.32 7.73
C LEU A 81 -19.70 12.75 7.29
N GLY A 82 -19.59 13.07 5.99
CA GLY A 82 -19.98 14.35 5.43
C GLY A 82 -21.47 14.66 5.54
N VAL A 83 -22.32 13.65 5.60
CA VAL A 83 -23.78 13.80 5.84
C VAL A 83 -24.17 13.53 7.30
N GLY A 84 -23.21 13.38 8.20
CA GLY A 84 -23.46 13.15 9.63
C GLY A 84 -23.92 11.73 10.00
N ASN A 85 -23.79 10.75 9.08
CA ASN A 85 -24.20 9.37 9.34
C ASN A 85 -23.00 8.52 9.82
N GLU A 86 -22.56 8.79 11.05
CA GLU A 86 -21.42 8.09 11.68
C GLU A 86 -21.67 6.58 11.81
N LYS A 87 -22.91 6.18 12.12
CA LYS A 87 -23.26 4.76 12.26
C LYS A 87 -22.99 3.97 10.98
N GLU A 88 -23.47 4.47 9.86
CA GLU A 88 -23.27 3.79 8.57
C GLU A 88 -21.80 3.85 8.13
N ALA A 89 -21.07 4.92 8.46
CA ALA A 89 -19.62 4.99 8.23
C ALA A 89 -18.89 3.88 9.01
N ASP A 90 -19.21 3.67 10.28
CA ASP A 90 -18.64 2.59 11.09
C ASP A 90 -19.04 1.19 10.59
N GLU A 91 -20.24 1.02 10.02
CA GLU A 91 -20.67 -0.22 9.39
C GLU A 91 -19.78 -0.56 8.17
N TYR A 92 -19.49 0.42 7.31
CA TYR A 92 -18.54 0.23 6.18
C TYR A 92 -17.14 -0.14 6.66
N ALA A 93 -16.64 0.51 7.69
CA ALA A 93 -15.35 0.17 8.30
C ALA A 93 -15.35 -1.25 8.88
N GLY A 94 -16.45 -1.63 9.55
CA GLY A 94 -16.62 -2.96 10.16
C GLY A 94 -16.68 -4.09 9.13
N VAL A 95 -17.23 -3.84 7.93
CA VAL A 95 -17.19 -4.77 6.79
C VAL A 95 -15.77 -4.90 6.24
N GLY A 96 -14.96 -3.86 6.33
CA GLY A 96 -13.60 -3.83 5.78
C GLY A 96 -12.69 -4.92 6.35
N THR A 97 -12.75 -5.21 7.64
CA THR A 97 -11.89 -6.23 8.27
C THR A 97 -12.13 -7.65 7.73
N PRO A 98 -13.36 -8.20 7.72
CA PRO A 98 -13.60 -9.52 7.14
C PRO A 98 -13.38 -9.54 5.62
N LEU A 99 -13.62 -8.42 4.92
CA LEU A 99 -13.32 -8.30 3.49
C LEU A 99 -11.81 -8.39 3.24
N ALA A 100 -10.98 -7.73 4.05
CA ALA A 100 -9.52 -7.85 3.98
C ALA A 100 -9.06 -9.30 4.20
N GLY A 101 -9.64 -9.99 5.19
CA GLY A 101 -9.35 -11.40 5.45
C GLY A 101 -9.73 -12.31 4.28
N PHE A 102 -10.89 -12.08 3.65
CA PHE A 102 -11.32 -12.83 2.47
C PHE A 102 -10.39 -12.59 1.27
N MET A 103 -10.07 -11.33 0.97
CA MET A 103 -9.17 -10.95 -0.13
C MET A 103 -7.77 -11.52 0.07
N TRP A 104 -7.23 -11.42 1.29
CA TRP A 104 -5.97 -12.06 1.64
C TRP A 104 -6.01 -13.57 1.41
N LEU A 105 -7.02 -14.27 1.94
CA LEU A 105 -7.11 -15.73 1.84
C LEU A 105 -7.19 -16.17 0.37
N LEU A 106 -8.01 -15.49 -0.42
CA LEU A 106 -8.11 -15.76 -1.86
C LEU A 106 -6.76 -15.56 -2.57
N PHE A 107 -6.10 -14.44 -2.30
CA PHE A 107 -4.79 -14.14 -2.87
C PHE A 107 -3.73 -15.15 -2.43
N ALA A 108 -3.68 -15.51 -1.16
CA ALA A 108 -2.75 -16.48 -0.59
C ALA A 108 -2.92 -17.87 -1.24
N ILE A 109 -4.16 -18.35 -1.40
CA ILE A 109 -4.45 -19.63 -2.05
C ILE A 109 -3.99 -19.61 -3.51
N ILE A 110 -4.35 -18.57 -4.26
CA ILE A 110 -3.95 -18.44 -5.66
C ILE A 110 -2.42 -18.43 -5.78
N CYS A 111 -1.73 -17.62 -4.99
CA CYS A 111 -0.27 -17.52 -5.02
C CYS A 111 0.41 -18.81 -4.59
N TRP A 112 -0.13 -19.54 -3.60
CA TRP A 112 0.45 -20.81 -3.16
C TRP A 112 0.58 -21.82 -4.32
N PHE A 113 -0.49 -21.95 -5.11
CA PHE A 113 -0.51 -22.91 -6.25
C PHE A 113 0.15 -22.35 -7.51
N ALA A 114 0.02 -21.04 -7.78
CA ALA A 114 0.57 -20.44 -8.98
C ALA A 114 2.07 -20.17 -8.91
N MET A 115 2.66 -20.05 -7.71
CA MET A 115 4.05 -19.63 -7.52
C MET A 115 5.07 -20.53 -8.25
N PRO A 116 5.01 -21.88 -8.20
CA PRO A 116 5.96 -22.72 -8.94
C PRO A 116 5.87 -22.53 -10.45
N PHE A 117 4.67 -22.32 -10.98
CA PHE A 117 4.46 -22.07 -12.41
C PHE A 117 5.01 -20.70 -12.81
N TYR A 118 4.71 -19.66 -12.03
CA TYR A 118 5.23 -18.32 -12.24
C TYR A 118 6.76 -18.25 -12.21
N ALA A 119 7.40 -18.95 -11.25
CA ALA A 119 8.84 -19.01 -11.14
C ALA A 119 9.49 -19.64 -12.39
N LYS A 120 8.95 -20.77 -12.86
CA LYS A 120 9.46 -21.47 -14.07
C LYS A 120 9.25 -20.67 -15.35
N MET A 121 8.21 -19.83 -15.43
CA MET A 121 8.02 -18.92 -16.57
C MET A 121 8.99 -17.75 -16.56
N SER A 122 9.48 -17.35 -15.39
CA SER A 122 10.29 -16.15 -15.23
C SER A 122 11.79 -16.38 -15.41
N THR A 123 12.28 -17.62 -15.19
CA THR A 123 13.71 -17.95 -15.28
C THR A 123 13.92 -19.44 -15.50
N ASN A 124 15.08 -19.78 -16.09
CA ASN A 124 15.53 -21.17 -16.28
C ASN A 124 16.55 -21.64 -15.21
N SER A 125 16.98 -20.75 -14.31
CA SER A 125 17.93 -21.07 -13.25
C SER A 125 17.22 -21.75 -12.08
N GLU A 126 17.54 -23.01 -11.79
CA GLU A 126 16.96 -23.78 -10.68
C GLU A 126 17.14 -23.07 -9.31
N VAL A 127 18.28 -22.40 -9.10
CA VAL A 127 18.55 -21.66 -7.87
C VAL A 127 17.58 -20.47 -7.73
N ILE A 128 17.41 -19.70 -8.81
CA ILE A 128 16.50 -18.55 -8.80
C ILE A 128 15.05 -19.03 -8.69
N ILE A 129 14.66 -20.12 -9.35
CA ILE A 129 13.32 -20.73 -9.23
C ILE A 129 13.04 -21.08 -7.77
N HIS A 130 13.99 -21.73 -7.09
CA HIS A 130 13.85 -22.05 -5.66
C HIS A 130 13.68 -20.79 -4.81
N ASP A 131 14.52 -19.79 -5.00
CA ASP A 131 14.47 -18.53 -4.24
C ASP A 131 13.16 -17.77 -4.48
N VAL A 132 12.66 -17.70 -5.72
CA VAL A 132 11.35 -17.12 -6.06
C VAL A 132 10.20 -17.84 -5.35
N ILE A 133 10.22 -19.18 -5.34
CA ILE A 133 9.17 -19.97 -4.69
C ILE A 133 9.18 -19.73 -3.18
N VAL A 134 10.36 -19.78 -2.56
CA VAL A 134 10.50 -19.60 -1.11
C VAL A 134 10.06 -18.19 -0.68
N TYR A 135 10.66 -17.18 -1.27
CA TYR A 135 10.34 -15.78 -0.97
C TYR A 135 8.88 -15.44 -1.27
N GLY A 136 8.44 -15.78 -2.49
CA GLY A 136 7.10 -15.45 -2.95
C GLY A 136 5.99 -16.14 -2.15
N ARG A 137 6.16 -17.41 -1.77
CA ARG A 137 5.20 -18.10 -0.91
C ARG A 137 5.11 -17.46 0.47
N ILE A 138 6.24 -17.15 1.11
CA ILE A 138 6.23 -16.52 2.44
C ILE A 138 5.53 -15.16 2.37
N VAL A 139 5.95 -14.29 1.44
CA VAL A 139 5.39 -12.93 1.33
C VAL A 139 3.91 -12.94 0.96
N CYS A 140 3.48 -13.78 0.01
CA CYS A 140 2.08 -13.79 -0.44
C CYS A 140 1.14 -14.50 0.56
N VAL A 141 1.58 -15.63 1.15
CA VAL A 141 0.71 -16.39 2.07
C VAL A 141 0.56 -15.67 3.41
N PHE A 142 1.61 -15.05 3.91
CA PHE A 142 1.55 -14.33 5.19
C PHE A 142 1.25 -12.83 5.04
N SER A 143 0.75 -12.41 3.88
CA SER A 143 0.40 -11.01 3.58
C SER A 143 -0.83 -10.47 4.34
N PHE A 144 -1.44 -11.24 5.24
CA PHE A 144 -2.61 -10.79 6.02
C PHE A 144 -2.36 -9.46 6.74
N GLY A 145 -1.12 -9.25 7.22
CA GLY A 145 -0.71 -7.99 7.84
C GLY A 145 -0.88 -6.80 6.90
N LEU A 146 -0.47 -6.93 5.65
CA LEU A 146 -0.59 -5.89 4.62
C LEU A 146 -2.06 -5.59 4.29
N PHE A 147 -2.90 -6.61 4.10
CA PHE A 147 -4.33 -6.42 3.78
C PHE A 147 -5.06 -5.72 4.93
N LEU A 148 -4.85 -6.15 6.17
CA LEU A 148 -5.46 -5.56 7.34
C LEU A 148 -4.96 -4.13 7.61
N GLU A 149 -3.64 -3.93 7.53
CA GLU A 149 -3.02 -2.60 7.68
C GLU A 149 -3.60 -1.62 6.66
N SER A 150 -3.69 -2.01 5.38
CA SER A 150 -4.23 -1.16 4.32
C SER A 150 -5.66 -0.73 4.60
N ILE A 151 -6.54 -1.63 5.02
CA ILE A 151 -7.93 -1.30 5.35
C ILE A 151 -8.01 -0.37 6.56
N TRP A 152 -7.37 -0.71 7.68
CA TRP A 152 -7.43 0.11 8.89
C TRP A 152 -6.76 1.47 8.73
N THR A 153 -5.68 1.55 7.94
CA THR A 153 -5.08 2.82 7.53
C THR A 153 -6.08 3.69 6.79
N LYS A 154 -6.84 3.14 5.83
CA LYS A 154 -7.83 3.90 5.07
C LYS A 154 -9.04 4.30 5.91
N VAL A 155 -9.43 3.50 6.89
CA VAL A 155 -10.43 3.87 7.91
C VAL A 155 -9.94 5.07 8.72
N LEU A 156 -8.69 5.09 9.18
CA LEU A 156 -8.15 6.23 9.93
C LEU A 156 -8.04 7.48 9.07
N GLN A 157 -7.59 7.34 7.83
CA GLN A 157 -7.47 8.44 6.87
C GLN A 157 -8.83 9.09 6.55
N SER A 158 -9.92 8.31 6.48
CA SER A 158 -11.28 8.85 6.28
C SER A 158 -11.75 9.73 7.45
N CYS A 159 -11.21 9.48 8.64
CA CYS A 159 -11.46 10.29 9.84
C CYS A 159 -10.45 11.44 10.02
N GLY A 160 -9.50 11.62 9.09
CA GLY A 160 -8.47 12.67 9.17
C GLY A 160 -7.24 12.31 10.01
N ASP A 161 -7.14 11.09 10.54
CA ASP A 161 -5.95 10.63 11.27
C ASP A 161 -4.92 10.09 10.27
N MET A 162 -3.96 10.93 9.87
CA MET A 162 -2.82 10.54 9.05
C MET A 162 -1.58 10.19 9.89
N LYS A 163 -1.56 10.58 11.17
CA LYS A 163 -0.40 10.38 12.04
C LYS A 163 -0.26 8.94 12.50
N THR A 164 -1.37 8.28 12.84
CA THR A 164 -1.34 6.87 13.27
C THR A 164 -0.85 5.95 12.16
N PRO A 165 -1.34 6.02 10.90
CA PRO A 165 -0.75 5.29 9.77
C PRO A 165 0.73 5.60 9.53
N MET A 166 1.14 6.86 9.59
CA MET A 166 2.56 7.25 9.46
C MET A 166 3.41 6.54 10.52
N THR A 167 3.01 6.60 11.79
CA THR A 167 3.74 5.94 12.89
C THR A 167 3.82 4.43 12.68
N ALA A 168 2.73 3.81 12.20
CA ALA A 168 2.68 2.39 11.90
C ALA A 168 3.67 2.01 10.79
N GLN A 169 3.71 2.78 9.70
CA GLN A 169 4.67 2.57 8.60
C GLN A 169 6.11 2.73 9.07
N ILE A 170 6.42 3.74 9.89
CA ILE A 170 7.76 3.95 10.45
C ILE A 170 8.18 2.73 11.29
N ILE A 171 7.34 2.30 12.22
CA ILE A 171 7.67 1.16 13.10
C ILE A 171 7.75 -0.13 12.29
N GLY A 172 6.87 -0.36 11.32
CA GLY A 172 6.93 -1.50 10.41
C GLY A 172 8.24 -1.52 9.62
N ALA A 173 8.66 -0.38 9.06
CA ALA A 173 9.93 -0.25 8.33
C ALA A 173 11.14 -0.50 9.24
N ILE A 174 11.16 0.06 10.44
CA ILE A 174 12.23 -0.18 11.43
C ILE A 174 12.29 -1.67 11.78
N THR A 175 11.13 -2.31 11.99
CA THR A 175 11.07 -3.75 12.30
C THR A 175 11.68 -4.57 11.16
N ASN A 176 11.34 -4.28 9.91
CA ASN A 176 11.91 -4.95 8.74
C ASN A 176 13.44 -4.72 8.68
N ILE A 177 13.91 -3.46 8.70
CA ILE A 177 15.34 -3.11 8.61
C ILE A 177 16.18 -3.77 9.70
N VAL A 178 15.63 -3.91 10.92
CA VAL A 178 16.33 -4.57 12.02
C VAL A 178 16.34 -6.09 11.85
N LEU A 179 15.22 -6.69 11.42
CA LEU A 179 15.12 -8.13 11.25
C LEU A 179 15.88 -8.65 10.01
N ASP A 180 16.03 -7.85 8.94
CA ASP A 180 16.75 -8.26 7.74
C ASP A 180 18.14 -8.80 8.05
N PRO A 181 19.09 -8.04 8.65
CA PRO A 181 20.43 -8.58 8.93
C PRO A 181 20.41 -9.72 9.93
N LEU A 182 19.48 -9.72 10.89
CA LEU A 182 19.35 -10.79 11.88
C LEU A 182 18.98 -12.12 11.24
N LEU A 183 18.00 -12.11 10.33
CA LEU A 183 17.44 -13.33 9.73
C LEU A 183 18.16 -13.73 8.44
N ILE A 184 18.62 -12.77 7.62
CA ILE A 184 19.34 -13.07 6.38
C ILE A 184 20.71 -13.67 6.69
N PHE A 185 21.49 -13.02 7.56
CA PHE A 185 22.88 -13.41 7.85
C PHE A 185 23.02 -14.28 9.11
N GLY A 186 21.99 -14.39 9.93
CA GLY A 186 22.05 -15.15 11.20
C GLY A 186 22.86 -14.45 12.29
N MET A 187 22.74 -13.12 12.40
CA MET A 187 23.48 -12.35 13.39
C MET A 187 22.92 -12.58 14.82
N PHE A 188 23.77 -12.40 15.84
CA PHE A 188 23.39 -12.49 17.26
C PHE A 188 22.74 -13.83 17.69
N GLY A 189 23.07 -14.94 17.02
CA GLY A 189 22.54 -16.27 17.35
C GLY A 189 21.20 -16.61 16.70
N PHE A 190 20.67 -15.76 15.85
CA PHE A 190 19.50 -16.08 15.01
C PHE A 190 19.88 -17.09 13.91
N PRO A 191 18.93 -17.94 13.46
CA PRO A 191 19.20 -18.87 12.37
C PRO A 191 19.45 -18.10 11.06
N LYS A 192 20.46 -18.51 10.29
CA LYS A 192 20.75 -17.96 8.96
C LYS A 192 19.69 -18.48 7.98
N MET A 193 18.73 -17.67 7.63
CA MET A 193 17.60 -18.04 6.76
C MET A 193 17.75 -17.56 5.31
N GLY A 194 18.74 -16.70 5.00
CA GLY A 194 18.93 -16.15 3.66
C GLY A 194 17.70 -15.44 3.11
N ILE A 195 17.28 -15.78 1.89
CA ILE A 195 16.13 -15.17 1.22
C ILE A 195 14.80 -15.36 2.00
N ALA A 196 14.64 -16.49 2.67
CA ALA A 196 13.48 -16.73 3.55
C ALA A 196 13.46 -15.75 4.73
N GLY A 197 14.64 -15.38 5.25
CA GLY A 197 14.80 -14.38 6.30
C GLY A 197 14.31 -13.01 5.89
N ALA A 198 14.66 -12.54 4.68
CA ALA A 198 14.14 -11.30 4.11
C ALA A 198 12.60 -11.31 3.98
N ALA A 199 12.04 -12.43 3.49
CA ALA A 199 10.58 -12.59 3.40
C ALA A 199 9.89 -12.51 4.77
N VAL A 200 10.45 -13.17 5.79
CA VAL A 200 9.92 -13.15 7.17
C VAL A 200 10.05 -11.76 7.77
N ALA A 201 11.17 -11.07 7.56
CA ALA A 201 11.36 -9.69 8.03
C ALA A 201 10.32 -8.74 7.42
N THR A 202 10.08 -8.83 6.10
CA THR A 202 9.06 -8.05 5.39
C THR A 202 7.66 -8.28 5.97
N VAL A 203 7.26 -9.53 6.13
CA VAL A 203 5.95 -9.90 6.71
C VAL A 203 5.84 -9.43 8.16
N SER A 204 6.90 -9.56 8.95
CA SER A 204 6.91 -9.09 10.35
C SER A 204 6.71 -7.58 10.44
N GLY A 205 7.36 -6.80 9.57
CA GLY A 205 7.13 -5.35 9.47
C GLY A 205 5.68 -5.00 9.14
N GLN A 206 5.06 -5.71 8.20
CA GLN A 206 3.64 -5.51 7.83
C GLN A 206 2.69 -5.86 8.99
N ILE A 207 2.96 -6.94 9.73
CA ILE A 207 2.18 -7.33 10.91
C ILE A 207 2.31 -6.28 12.01
N MET A 208 3.52 -5.78 12.28
CA MET A 208 3.73 -4.73 13.27
C MET A 208 2.97 -3.45 12.92
N ALA A 209 3.01 -3.03 11.66
CA ALA A 209 2.23 -1.89 11.18
C ALA A 209 0.71 -2.13 11.37
N ALA A 210 0.21 -3.33 11.01
CA ALA A 210 -1.19 -3.70 11.20
C ALA A 210 -1.62 -3.63 12.68
N LEU A 211 -0.80 -4.14 13.61
CA LEU A 211 -1.09 -4.12 15.05
C LEU A 211 -1.20 -2.70 15.61
N ILE A 212 -0.45 -1.75 15.07
CA ILE A 212 -0.50 -0.34 15.51
C ILE A 212 -1.78 0.32 15.02
N VAL A 213 -2.10 0.20 13.73
CA VAL A 213 -3.32 0.81 13.18
C VAL A 213 -4.59 0.12 13.67
N MET A 214 -4.54 -1.17 14.02
CA MET A 214 -5.65 -1.93 14.56
C MET A 214 -6.28 -1.26 15.78
N LYS A 215 -5.46 -0.74 16.70
CA LYS A 215 -5.93 -0.14 17.96
C LYS A 215 -6.96 0.96 17.77
N LYS A 216 -6.88 1.71 16.68
CA LYS A 216 -7.79 2.83 16.36
C LYS A 216 -8.60 2.62 15.08
N GLY A 217 -8.12 1.78 14.16
CA GLY A 217 -8.74 1.52 12.86
C GLY A 217 -9.78 0.41 12.88
N PHE A 218 -9.70 -0.53 13.83
CA PHE A 218 -10.65 -1.63 13.94
C PHE A 218 -12.05 -1.11 14.31
N ARG A 219 -13.06 -1.61 13.59
CA ARG A 219 -14.48 -1.41 13.91
C ARG A 219 -15.19 -2.76 13.96
N LYS A 220 -16.16 -2.84 14.84
CA LYS A 220 -16.97 -4.08 14.98
C LYS A 220 -17.75 -4.34 13.69
N SER A 221 -17.75 -5.59 13.24
CA SER A 221 -18.49 -6.01 12.07
C SER A 221 -20.01 -5.80 12.29
N PRO A 222 -20.71 -5.20 11.30
CA PRO A 222 -22.15 -5.00 11.37
C PRO A 222 -22.91 -6.32 11.15
N HIS A 223 -24.22 -6.24 11.15
CA HIS A 223 -25.08 -7.41 10.89
C HIS A 223 -24.87 -7.92 9.45
N ARG A 224 -24.85 -9.25 9.27
CA ARG A 224 -24.54 -9.90 7.97
C ARG A 224 -25.43 -9.45 6.81
N GLN A 225 -26.64 -9.02 7.07
CA GLN A 225 -27.60 -8.57 6.05
C GLN A 225 -27.13 -7.37 5.23
N VAL A 226 -26.28 -6.50 5.79
CA VAL A 226 -25.78 -5.31 5.10
C VAL A 226 -24.55 -5.57 4.22
N TYR A 227 -23.90 -6.73 4.38
CA TYR A 227 -22.65 -7.06 3.68
C TYR A 227 -22.73 -6.95 2.16
N PRO A 228 -23.74 -7.56 1.47
CA PRO A 228 -23.75 -7.52 0.00
C PRO A 228 -23.78 -6.09 -0.55
N HIS A 229 -24.61 -5.23 0.06
CA HIS A 229 -24.72 -3.84 -0.35
C HIS A 229 -23.43 -3.07 -0.07
N HIS A 230 -22.85 -3.22 1.13
CA HIS A 230 -21.64 -2.51 1.52
C HIS A 230 -20.44 -2.95 0.69
N ILE A 231 -20.26 -4.25 0.45
CA ILE A 231 -19.19 -4.79 -0.40
C ILE A 231 -19.31 -4.28 -1.83
N ALA A 232 -20.51 -4.33 -2.41
CA ALA A 232 -20.75 -3.82 -3.77
C ALA A 232 -20.37 -2.33 -3.87
N LYS A 233 -20.74 -1.52 -2.87
CA LYS A 233 -20.41 -0.09 -2.85
C LYS A 233 -18.92 0.18 -2.68
N ILE A 234 -18.24 -0.57 -1.80
CA ILE A 234 -16.79 -0.50 -1.60
C ILE A 234 -16.08 -0.80 -2.92
N PHE A 235 -16.44 -1.90 -3.61
CA PHE A 235 -15.81 -2.23 -4.88
C PHE A 235 -16.17 -1.25 -6.00
N GLN A 236 -17.40 -0.77 -6.07
CA GLN A 236 -17.78 0.26 -7.04
C GLN A 236 -16.85 1.48 -7.00
N LEU A 237 -16.40 1.88 -5.81
CA LEU A 237 -15.52 3.03 -5.61
C LEU A 237 -14.03 2.66 -5.54
N GLY A 238 -13.71 1.41 -5.21
CA GLY A 238 -12.34 0.91 -5.11
C GLY A 238 -11.77 0.38 -6.42
N ILE A 239 -12.58 -0.27 -7.28
CA ILE A 239 -12.13 -0.86 -8.55
C ILE A 239 -11.39 0.14 -9.45
N PRO A 240 -11.83 1.39 -9.64
CA PRO A 240 -11.06 2.34 -10.44
C PRO A 240 -9.62 2.54 -9.94
N ASN A 241 -9.41 2.54 -8.62
CA ASN A 241 -8.07 2.66 -8.05
C ASN A 241 -7.26 1.36 -8.22
N ILE A 242 -7.89 0.19 -8.03
CA ILE A 242 -7.27 -1.12 -8.30
C ILE A 242 -6.80 -1.18 -9.75
N LEU A 243 -7.66 -0.83 -10.70
CA LEU A 243 -7.34 -0.85 -12.13
C LEU A 243 -6.21 0.13 -12.47
N MET A 244 -6.24 1.34 -11.91
CA MET A 244 -5.19 2.34 -12.13
C MET A 244 -3.82 1.84 -11.65
N GLN A 245 -3.74 1.27 -10.45
CA GLN A 245 -2.49 0.73 -9.91
C GLN A 245 -2.03 -0.53 -10.65
N SER A 246 -2.96 -1.41 -11.03
CA SER A 246 -2.65 -2.60 -11.84
C SER A 246 -2.19 -2.22 -13.24
N ALA A 247 -2.82 -1.23 -13.89
CA ALA A 247 -2.42 -0.73 -15.20
C ALA A 247 -0.99 -0.17 -15.18
N TYR A 248 -0.60 0.53 -14.10
CA TYR A 248 0.78 0.99 -13.92
C TYR A 248 1.78 -0.18 -13.87
N THR A 249 1.43 -1.26 -13.18
CA THR A 249 2.24 -2.49 -13.14
C THR A 249 2.39 -3.12 -14.53
N PHE A 250 1.30 -3.26 -15.28
CA PHE A 250 1.33 -3.78 -16.66
C PHE A 250 2.12 -2.88 -17.61
N TYR A 251 2.02 -1.56 -17.46
CA TYR A 251 2.83 -0.60 -18.21
C TYR A 251 4.33 -0.83 -17.99
N ILE A 252 4.78 -0.97 -16.73
CA ILE A 252 6.19 -1.25 -16.42
C ILE A 252 6.63 -2.58 -17.03
N LEU A 253 5.83 -3.63 -16.88
CA LEU A 253 6.13 -4.95 -17.45
C LEU A 253 6.23 -4.90 -18.98
N GLY A 254 5.28 -4.23 -19.64
CA GLY A 254 5.28 -4.09 -21.10
C GLY A 254 6.50 -3.33 -21.61
N LEU A 255 6.87 -2.22 -20.96
CA LEU A 255 8.08 -1.47 -21.31
C LEU A 255 9.36 -2.30 -21.11
N ASN A 256 9.46 -3.03 -20.01
CA ASN A 256 10.62 -3.92 -19.77
C ASN A 256 10.75 -4.98 -20.86
N LEU A 257 9.64 -5.60 -21.29
CA LEU A 257 9.64 -6.58 -22.38
C LEU A 257 10.11 -5.97 -23.70
N ILE A 258 9.63 -4.75 -24.03
CA ILE A 258 10.05 -4.03 -25.26
C ILE A 258 11.54 -3.69 -25.17
N LEU A 259 12.01 -3.12 -24.05
CA LEU A 259 13.40 -2.71 -23.90
C LEU A 259 14.38 -3.89 -23.85
N ALA A 260 13.96 -5.04 -23.33
CA ALA A 260 14.75 -6.27 -23.35
C ALA A 260 15.10 -6.73 -24.78
N THR A 261 14.28 -6.36 -25.79
CA THR A 261 14.61 -6.67 -27.20
C THR A 261 15.74 -5.79 -27.76
N PHE A 262 16.07 -4.67 -27.10
CA PHE A 262 17.14 -3.75 -27.54
C PHE A 262 18.45 -4.04 -26.79
N SER A 263 18.44 -4.05 -25.48
CA SER A 263 19.60 -4.37 -24.65
C SER A 263 19.26 -4.49 -23.15
N ASP A 264 20.07 -5.24 -22.40
CA ASP A 264 19.97 -5.32 -20.93
C ASP A 264 20.27 -3.98 -20.26
N GLN A 265 21.14 -3.16 -20.87
CA GLN A 265 21.44 -1.81 -20.38
C GLN A 265 20.21 -0.89 -20.43
N ALA A 266 19.37 -1.01 -21.47
CA ALA A 266 18.13 -0.23 -21.59
C ALA A 266 17.14 -0.59 -20.49
N VAL A 267 17.00 -1.87 -20.16
CA VAL A 267 16.16 -2.35 -19.04
C VAL A 267 16.68 -1.83 -17.70
N THR A 268 18.00 -1.87 -17.50
CA THR A 268 18.65 -1.36 -16.29
C THR A 268 18.46 0.14 -16.14
N ALA A 269 18.61 0.92 -17.22
CA ALA A 269 18.39 2.36 -17.22
C ALA A 269 16.94 2.73 -16.85
N LEU A 270 15.95 1.99 -17.41
CA LEU A 270 14.55 2.17 -17.05
C LEU A 270 14.29 1.84 -15.57
N GLY A 271 14.88 0.77 -15.04
CA GLY A 271 14.78 0.41 -13.63
C GLY A 271 15.32 1.51 -12.70
N LEU A 272 16.45 2.12 -13.06
CA LEU A 272 16.99 3.28 -12.34
C LEU A 272 16.08 4.50 -12.43
N TYR A 273 15.54 4.78 -13.62
CA TYR A 273 14.57 5.86 -13.82
C TYR A 273 13.35 5.71 -12.90
N TYR A 274 12.77 4.51 -12.80
CA TYR A 274 11.60 4.28 -11.92
C TYR A 274 11.93 4.45 -10.44
N LYS A 275 13.14 4.10 -10.00
CA LYS A 275 13.57 4.33 -8.61
C LYS A 275 13.59 5.83 -8.30
N TRP A 276 14.16 6.64 -9.17
CA TRP A 276 14.16 8.11 -9.03
C TRP A 276 12.74 8.67 -9.13
N GLN A 277 11.96 8.24 -10.10
CA GLN A 277 10.58 8.65 -10.28
C GLN A 277 9.76 8.46 -8.99
N THR A 278 9.93 7.33 -8.29
CA THR A 278 9.22 7.07 -7.03
C THR A 278 9.43 8.19 -6.01
N PHE A 279 10.65 8.67 -5.82
CA PHE A 279 10.94 9.77 -4.90
C PHE A 279 10.28 11.08 -5.33
N PHE A 280 10.39 11.44 -6.59
CA PHE A 280 9.80 12.69 -7.11
C PHE A 280 8.27 12.67 -7.04
N PHE A 281 7.64 11.51 -7.17
CA PHE A 281 6.18 11.39 -7.15
C PHE A 281 5.58 11.22 -5.74
N ILE A 282 6.40 11.09 -4.67
CA ILE A 282 5.91 11.04 -3.28
C ILE A 282 4.95 12.21 -2.95
N PRO A 283 5.26 13.49 -3.27
CA PRO A 283 4.35 14.58 -2.97
C PRO A 283 2.99 14.45 -3.66
N LEU A 284 2.96 14.01 -4.92
CA LEU A 284 1.72 13.80 -5.67
C LEU A 284 0.90 12.64 -5.09
N GLY A 285 1.53 11.52 -4.74
CA GLY A 285 0.88 10.38 -4.10
C GLY A 285 0.31 10.74 -2.74
N ALA A 286 1.02 11.55 -1.96
CA ALA A 286 0.54 12.05 -0.68
C ALA A 286 -0.67 12.98 -0.86
N MET A 287 -0.62 13.89 -1.83
CA MET A 287 -1.75 14.75 -2.17
C MET A 287 -2.98 13.93 -2.57
N GLN A 288 -2.81 12.96 -3.48
CA GLN A 288 -3.89 12.05 -3.88
C GLN A 288 -4.53 11.35 -2.67
N THR A 289 -3.72 10.86 -1.74
CA THR A 289 -4.20 10.19 -0.54
C THR A 289 -5.00 11.16 0.37
N CYS A 290 -4.56 12.40 0.50
CA CYS A 290 -5.18 13.39 1.38
C CYS A 290 -6.47 13.97 0.82
N ILE A 291 -6.55 14.21 -0.51
CA ILE A 291 -7.72 14.87 -1.11
C ILE A 291 -8.95 13.96 -1.21
N VAL A 292 -8.75 12.63 -1.32
CA VAL A 292 -9.87 11.67 -1.46
C VAL A 292 -10.88 11.82 -0.32
N PRO A 293 -10.52 11.72 0.98
CA PRO A 293 -11.50 11.85 2.05
C PRO A 293 -12.08 13.27 2.13
N VAL A 294 -11.28 14.31 1.88
CA VAL A 294 -11.74 15.71 1.92
C VAL A 294 -12.80 15.99 0.84
N ILE A 295 -12.54 15.55 -0.38
CA ILE A 295 -13.50 15.73 -1.48
C ILE A 295 -14.74 14.87 -1.25
N SER A 296 -14.59 13.60 -0.86
CA SER A 296 -15.72 12.69 -0.61
C SER A 296 -16.66 13.21 0.48
N TYR A 297 -16.09 13.74 1.56
CA TYR A 297 -16.84 14.39 2.66
C TYR A 297 -17.66 15.57 2.15
N ASN A 298 -16.99 16.55 1.50
CA ASN A 298 -17.62 17.79 1.07
C ASN A 298 -18.61 17.57 -0.11
N TYR A 299 -18.33 16.62 -0.98
CA TYR A 299 -19.24 16.26 -2.07
C TYR A 299 -20.55 15.69 -1.54
N ALA A 300 -20.50 14.79 -0.57
CA ALA A 300 -21.67 14.23 0.08
C ALA A 300 -22.45 15.29 0.87
N ALA A 301 -21.76 16.24 1.52
CA ALA A 301 -22.34 17.41 2.18
C ALA A 301 -22.88 18.46 1.19
N ARG A 302 -22.84 18.20 -0.13
CA ARG A 302 -23.24 19.14 -1.21
C ARG A 302 -22.47 20.45 -1.25
N ASN A 303 -21.29 20.52 -0.67
CA ASN A 303 -20.42 21.69 -0.71
C ASN A 303 -19.46 21.61 -1.91
N ILE A 304 -20.00 21.78 -3.12
CA ILE A 304 -19.27 21.68 -4.38
C ILE A 304 -18.19 22.75 -4.52
N GLU A 305 -18.44 23.95 -3.99
CA GLU A 305 -17.44 25.02 -4.01
C GLU A 305 -16.17 24.62 -3.24
N ARG A 306 -16.34 23.99 -2.10
CA ARG A 306 -15.23 23.49 -1.29
C ARG A 306 -14.49 22.33 -1.97
N CYS A 307 -15.20 21.46 -2.69
CA CYS A 307 -14.57 20.43 -3.51
C CYS A 307 -13.67 21.03 -4.60
N LYS A 308 -14.17 22.05 -5.33
CA LYS A 308 -13.39 22.76 -6.36
C LYS A 308 -12.16 23.45 -5.76
N LYS A 309 -12.32 24.14 -4.61
CA LYS A 309 -11.20 24.78 -3.90
C LYS A 309 -10.15 23.75 -3.44
N THR A 310 -10.59 22.59 -2.94
CA THR A 310 -9.68 21.50 -2.54
C THR A 310 -8.89 20.99 -3.74
N LEU A 311 -9.54 20.73 -4.86
CA LEU A 311 -8.89 20.26 -6.08
C LEU A 311 -7.88 21.30 -6.60
N SER A 312 -8.28 22.57 -6.73
CA SER A 312 -7.40 23.64 -7.21
C SER A 312 -6.20 23.85 -6.29
N ALA A 313 -6.41 23.87 -4.96
CA ALA A 313 -5.33 24.03 -4.01
C ALA A 313 -4.33 22.84 -4.04
N SER A 314 -4.84 21.61 -4.20
CA SER A 314 -3.97 20.43 -4.29
C SER A 314 -3.17 20.38 -5.59
N ILE A 315 -3.73 20.84 -6.71
CA ILE A 315 -3.02 20.98 -7.99
C ILE A 315 -1.90 22.02 -7.86
N ILE A 316 -2.20 23.21 -7.35
CA ILE A 316 -1.22 24.27 -7.15
C ILE A 316 -0.08 23.79 -6.23
N PHE A 317 -0.44 23.17 -5.10
CA PHE A 317 0.54 22.65 -4.15
C PHE A 317 1.40 21.54 -4.76
N GLY A 318 0.78 20.60 -5.49
CA GLY A 318 1.48 19.54 -6.20
C GLY A 318 2.46 20.08 -7.24
N ILE A 319 2.03 21.02 -8.09
CA ILE A 319 2.90 21.66 -9.10
C ILE A 319 4.05 22.42 -8.42
N SER A 320 3.78 23.17 -7.34
CA SER A 320 4.80 23.91 -6.62
C SER A 320 5.87 23.01 -6.03
N LEU A 321 5.47 21.85 -5.45
CA LEU A 321 6.42 20.87 -4.90
C LEU A 321 7.22 20.13 -5.98
N MET A 322 6.66 19.98 -7.18
CA MET A 322 7.36 19.30 -8.29
C MET A 322 8.30 20.25 -9.04
N ALA A 323 8.10 21.57 -8.90
CA ALA A 323 8.96 22.59 -9.52
C ALA A 323 10.20 22.94 -8.68
N LEU A 324 10.25 22.52 -7.42
CA LEU A 324 11.39 22.64 -6.50
C LEU A 324 12.34 21.45 -6.62
#